data_32f88e8f8523bb84c733c0da155f7452
#
_entry.id   32f88e8f8523bb84c733c0da155f7452
#
_cell.length_a   1.000
_cell.length_b   1.000
_cell.length_c   1.000
_cell.angle_alpha   90.00
_cell.angle_beta   90.00
_cell.angle_gamma   90.00
#
_symmetry.space_group_name_H-M   'P 1'
#
loop_
_entity.id
_entity.type
_entity.pdbx_description
1 polymer ?
#
loop_
_entity_poly.entity_id
_entity_poly.type
_entity_poly.pdbx_seq_one_letter_code
_entity_poly.pdbx_strand_id
1 'polypeptide(L)'
;MLKSYKDKSKNKPYIIVEISDKIMVNIMKKVRQILNIDSLHKNNIMGENVTVAVLDTGIYNHPDFGERIIKYKDFVNGKTAIYDDEGHGTHVTGILAGDGKMSNGFFKGIAPKSDIVSLKVLDKRGIGKEDNVISGIWWIIDNGKKYNIKVVNISFGTFNKEGNNKKLIEAVELLWDMGYVIIAAAGNNGPEYGTVSIPRSSKKIITVGALDDNIKMIVNGRITKNYSGRGPTKECVQKPDILAPANGIYSCSNGIKSGYSYVPKSGTSMATPIVSGVICMILGINKEMSNIQCKKLIKNTAIDLKMEGNRQGWGKINPEKMVNFCKK
;
A
#
# COMPACT_ATOMS: atom_id res chain seq x y z
N MET A 1 22.37 23.32 -5.10
CA MET A 1 23.57 23.08 -5.91
C MET A 1 23.50 21.68 -6.49
N LEU A 2 23.60 21.55 -7.80
CA LEU A 2 23.64 20.25 -8.46
C LEU A 2 25.08 19.74 -8.45
N LYS A 3 25.37 18.68 -7.70
CA LYS A 3 26.63 17.95 -7.81
C LYS A 3 26.41 16.68 -8.62
N SER A 4 27.13 16.52 -9.72
CA SER A 4 27.15 15.29 -10.50
C SER A 4 28.24 14.37 -9.98
N TYR A 5 27.86 13.17 -9.58
CA TYR A 5 28.80 12.07 -9.29
C TYR A 5 28.74 11.06 -10.43
N LYS A 6 29.91 10.65 -10.95
CA LYS A 6 30.03 9.55 -11.90
C LYS A 6 30.40 8.29 -11.13
N ASP A 7 29.53 7.29 -11.12
CA ASP A 7 29.94 5.93 -10.76
C ASP A 7 30.76 5.35 -11.91
N LYS A 8 32.04 5.03 -11.61
CA LYS A 8 32.99 4.51 -12.60
C LYS A 8 32.70 3.07 -13.06
N SER A 9 31.70 2.39 -12.45
CA SER A 9 31.38 0.97 -12.75
C SER A 9 30.18 0.78 -13.68
N LYS A 10 29.35 1.81 -13.90
CA LYS A 10 28.19 1.75 -14.80
C LYS A 10 28.00 3.10 -15.51
N ASN A 11 28.16 3.10 -16.82
CA ASN A 11 28.10 4.26 -17.72
C ASN A 11 26.69 4.90 -17.82
N LYS A 12 26.01 5.19 -16.70
CA LYS A 12 24.74 5.92 -16.65
C LYS A 12 24.84 7.07 -15.65
N PRO A 13 24.52 8.31 -16.05
CA PRO A 13 24.48 9.44 -15.13
C PRO A 13 23.26 9.33 -14.22
N TYR A 14 23.47 9.21 -12.92
CA TYR A 14 22.43 9.44 -11.92
C TYR A 14 22.48 10.92 -11.51
N ILE A 15 21.39 11.63 -11.69
CA ILE A 15 21.24 12.97 -11.11
C ILE A 15 20.80 12.75 -9.65
N ILE A 16 21.74 12.88 -8.73
CA ILE A 16 21.40 13.01 -7.30
C ILE A 16 20.98 14.47 -7.12
N VAL A 17 19.68 14.68 -7.01
CA VAL A 17 19.16 15.95 -6.53
C VAL A 17 19.40 15.94 -5.02
N GLU A 18 20.41 16.67 -4.54
CA GLU A 18 20.48 17.10 -3.14
C GLU A 18 19.24 17.98 -2.85
N ILE A 19 18.14 17.34 -2.52
CA ILE A 19 16.99 18.01 -1.95
C ILE A 19 17.41 18.41 -0.55
N SER A 20 17.48 19.74 -0.26
CA SER A 20 17.83 20.20 1.07
C SER A 20 16.96 19.50 2.12
N ASP A 21 17.50 19.16 3.29
CA ASP A 21 16.78 18.48 4.38
C ASP A 21 15.41 19.11 4.69
N LYS A 22 15.26 20.41 4.46
CA LYS A 22 13.97 21.11 4.57
C LYS A 22 12.89 20.67 3.57
N ILE A 23 13.27 20.22 2.37
CA ILE A 23 12.32 19.73 1.35
C ILE A 23 11.98 18.25 1.61
N MET A 24 12.95 17.45 2.05
CA MET A 24 12.72 16.04 2.45
C MET A 24 11.75 15.92 3.63
N VAL A 25 11.88 16.79 4.63
CA VAL A 25 10.99 16.85 5.81
C VAL A 25 9.52 17.10 5.44
N ASN A 26 9.26 17.62 4.24
CA ASN A 26 7.91 18.10 3.90
C ASN A 26 6.97 17.02 3.35
N ILE A 27 7.44 15.87 2.81
CA ILE A 27 6.55 15.00 2.00
C ILE A 27 5.85 13.91 2.85
N MET A 28 6.52 13.18 3.75
CA MET A 28 5.81 12.21 4.62
C MET A 28 5.06 12.88 5.77
N LYS A 29 5.63 13.94 6.33
CA LYS A 29 4.90 14.84 7.24
C LYS A 29 3.65 15.39 6.56
N LYS A 30 3.73 15.69 5.24
CA LYS A 30 2.61 16.16 4.43
C LYS A 30 1.48 15.12 4.30
N VAL A 31 1.77 13.83 4.12
CA VAL A 31 0.73 12.77 4.10
C VAL A 31 0.00 12.70 5.42
N ARG A 32 0.73 12.62 6.55
CA ARG A 32 0.12 12.57 7.87
C ARG A 32 -0.64 13.85 8.21
N GLN A 33 -0.17 15.02 7.74
CA GLN A 33 -0.87 16.30 7.89
C GLN A 33 -2.14 16.37 7.03
N ILE A 34 -2.08 16.00 5.73
CA ILE A 34 -3.24 15.97 4.82
C ILE A 34 -4.37 15.10 5.36
N LEU A 35 -4.00 14.02 6.07
CA LEU A 35 -4.93 13.02 6.61
C LEU A 35 -5.16 13.16 8.12
N ASN A 36 -4.56 14.17 8.78
CA ASN A 36 -4.62 14.43 10.24
C ASN A 36 -4.23 13.20 11.10
N ILE A 37 -3.30 12.37 10.60
CA ILE A 37 -2.87 11.13 11.27
C ILE A 37 -2.13 11.42 12.58
N ASP A 38 -1.33 12.51 12.64
CA ASP A 38 -0.57 12.86 13.85
C ASP A 38 -1.49 13.15 15.05
N SER A 39 -2.70 13.69 14.82
CA SER A 39 -3.72 13.88 15.85
C SER A 39 -4.26 12.53 16.35
N LEU A 40 -4.47 11.56 15.46
CA LEU A 40 -4.92 10.22 15.82
C LEU A 40 -3.84 9.47 16.63
N HIS A 41 -2.58 9.58 16.23
CA HIS A 41 -1.45 8.99 16.98
C HIS A 41 -1.31 9.58 18.40
N LYS A 42 -1.53 10.89 18.58
CA LYS A 42 -1.55 11.53 19.91
C LYS A 42 -2.66 10.97 20.81
N ASN A 43 -3.74 10.46 20.23
CA ASN A 43 -4.82 9.80 20.94
C ASN A 43 -4.64 8.28 21.03
N ASN A 44 -3.42 7.77 20.86
CA ASN A 44 -3.05 6.35 20.90
C ASN A 44 -3.81 5.47 19.90
N ILE A 45 -4.24 6.02 18.76
CA ILE A 45 -4.88 5.27 17.68
C ILE A 45 -3.80 4.93 16.65
N MET A 46 -3.16 3.77 16.76
CA MET A 46 -1.96 3.39 16.01
C MET A 46 -2.01 1.96 15.45
N GLY A 47 -3.18 1.28 15.52
CA GLY A 47 -3.40 -0.04 14.92
C GLY A 47 -2.95 -1.21 15.82
N GLU A 48 -2.98 -1.04 17.14
CA GLU A 48 -2.65 -2.08 18.12
C GLU A 48 -3.55 -3.32 17.98
N ASN A 49 -2.95 -4.50 18.17
CA ASN A 49 -3.65 -5.78 18.14
C ASN A 49 -4.30 -6.12 16.79
N VAL A 50 -3.82 -5.54 15.71
CA VAL A 50 -4.25 -5.83 14.35
C VAL A 50 -3.06 -6.29 13.54
N THR A 51 -3.17 -7.46 12.92
CA THR A 51 -2.17 -7.97 11.99
C THR A 51 -2.59 -7.69 10.54
N VAL A 52 -1.65 -7.17 9.77
CA VAL A 52 -1.81 -7.00 8.32
C VAL A 52 -0.93 -7.98 7.56
N ALA A 53 -1.51 -8.68 6.58
CA ALA A 53 -0.74 -9.43 5.59
C ALA A 53 -0.41 -8.53 4.39
N VAL A 54 0.87 -8.46 4.04
CA VAL A 54 1.36 -7.73 2.86
C VAL A 54 1.86 -8.75 1.84
N LEU A 55 1.15 -8.86 0.70
CA LEU A 55 1.57 -9.64 -0.45
C LEU A 55 2.39 -8.73 -1.36
N ASP A 56 3.72 -8.99 -1.49
CA ASP A 56 4.60 -8.09 -2.25
C ASP A 56 5.95 -8.77 -2.59
N THR A 57 7.02 -7.98 -2.81
CA THR A 57 8.39 -8.44 -3.13
C THR A 57 9.14 -9.04 -1.93
N GLY A 58 8.54 -9.06 -0.76
CA GLY A 58 9.13 -9.45 0.51
C GLY A 58 9.22 -8.29 1.48
N ILE A 59 10.10 -8.41 2.47
CA ILE A 59 10.37 -7.36 3.47
C ILE A 59 11.83 -7.41 3.88
N TYR A 60 12.48 -6.25 3.98
CA TYR A 60 13.79 -6.11 4.59
C TYR A 60 13.64 -5.94 6.10
N ASN A 61 14.59 -6.47 6.87
CA ASN A 61 14.57 -6.31 8.33
C ASN A 61 14.99 -4.88 8.73
N HIS A 62 14.13 -3.91 8.39
CA HIS A 62 14.34 -2.50 8.70
C HIS A 62 14.06 -2.24 10.18
N PRO A 63 14.90 -1.44 10.90
CA PRO A 63 14.72 -1.16 12.33
C PRO A 63 13.35 -0.57 12.69
N ASP A 64 12.67 0.11 11.77
CA ASP A 64 11.33 0.65 11.97
C ASP A 64 10.24 -0.42 12.11
N PHE A 65 10.54 -1.67 11.81
CA PHE A 65 9.59 -2.76 12.01
C PHE A 65 9.77 -3.44 13.37
N GLY A 66 10.97 -3.39 13.95
CA GLY A 66 11.29 -4.05 15.22
C GLY A 66 10.89 -5.54 15.19
N GLU A 67 10.25 -6.01 16.25
CA GLU A 67 9.76 -7.39 16.38
C GLU A 67 8.37 -7.62 15.77
N ARG A 68 7.79 -6.59 15.11
CA ARG A 68 6.43 -6.67 14.57
C ARG A 68 6.31 -7.46 13.26
N ILE A 69 7.41 -7.91 12.66
CA ILE A 69 7.37 -8.90 11.58
C ILE A 69 7.17 -10.28 12.22
N ILE A 70 5.92 -10.63 12.51
CA ILE A 70 5.59 -11.86 13.24
C ILE A 70 5.62 -13.12 12.37
N LYS A 71 5.57 -12.95 11.03
CA LYS A 71 5.71 -14.06 10.09
C LYS A 71 6.20 -13.56 8.73
N TYR A 72 7.07 -14.36 8.11
CA TYR A 72 7.50 -14.24 6.73
C TYR A 72 7.31 -15.56 6.00
N LYS A 73 6.90 -15.51 4.73
CA LYS A 73 6.82 -16.68 3.85
C LYS A 73 7.18 -16.27 2.41
N ASP A 74 8.07 -17.04 1.78
CA ASP A 74 8.52 -16.85 0.40
C ASP A 74 7.89 -17.91 -0.51
N PHE A 75 7.05 -17.49 -1.46
CA PHE A 75 6.43 -18.34 -2.47
C PHE A 75 7.16 -18.30 -3.82
N VAL A 76 8.23 -17.50 -3.92
CA VAL A 76 9.00 -17.33 -5.16
C VAL A 76 10.20 -18.27 -5.18
N ASN A 77 11.00 -18.26 -4.10
CA ASN A 77 12.26 -19.02 -4.02
C ASN A 77 12.27 -20.01 -2.84
N GLY A 78 11.21 -20.05 -2.01
CA GLY A 78 11.10 -20.95 -0.85
C GLY A 78 12.07 -20.66 0.30
N LYS A 79 12.71 -19.46 0.34
CA LYS A 79 13.65 -19.10 1.39
C LYS A 79 12.95 -18.80 2.71
N THR A 80 13.56 -19.20 3.82
CA THR A 80 13.03 -18.97 5.18
C THR A 80 13.51 -17.67 5.80
N ALA A 81 14.71 -17.20 5.42
CA ALA A 81 15.26 -15.94 5.89
C ALA A 81 14.50 -14.75 5.29
N ILE A 82 14.25 -13.74 6.12
CA ILE A 82 13.62 -12.49 5.71
C ILE A 82 14.51 -11.74 4.72
N TYR A 83 13.98 -11.40 3.56
CA TYR A 83 14.64 -10.54 2.57
C TYR A 83 13.64 -9.87 1.62
N ASP A 84 14.10 -8.79 0.99
CA ASP A 84 13.44 -8.10 -0.11
C ASP A 84 14.52 -7.67 -1.12
N ASP A 85 14.56 -8.32 -2.25
CA ASP A 85 15.58 -8.13 -3.30
C ASP A 85 15.19 -7.08 -4.36
N GLU A 86 13.99 -6.48 -4.22
CA GLU A 86 13.50 -5.36 -5.02
C GLU A 86 13.32 -4.08 -4.18
N GLY A 87 12.71 -4.19 -2.99
CA GLY A 87 12.50 -3.09 -2.04
C GLY A 87 11.10 -2.48 -2.08
N HIS A 88 10.20 -2.91 -2.96
CA HIS A 88 8.84 -2.40 -3.03
C HIS A 88 8.02 -2.82 -1.81
N GLY A 89 8.06 -4.08 -1.41
CA GLY A 89 7.34 -4.59 -0.25
C GLY A 89 7.80 -3.95 1.06
N THR A 90 9.11 -3.71 1.21
CA THR A 90 9.67 -2.96 2.34
C THR A 90 9.12 -1.54 2.40
N HIS A 91 9.06 -0.86 1.26
CA HIS A 91 8.55 0.49 1.16
C HIS A 91 7.05 0.56 1.49
N VAL A 92 6.24 -0.32 0.90
CA VAL A 92 4.79 -0.46 1.15
C VAL A 92 4.53 -0.72 2.62
N THR A 93 5.25 -1.67 3.23
CA THR A 93 5.11 -2.00 4.65
C THR A 93 5.51 -0.84 5.55
N GLY A 94 6.54 -0.06 5.19
CA GLY A 94 6.95 1.14 5.92
C GLY A 94 5.88 2.23 5.93
N ILE A 95 5.18 2.48 4.80
CA ILE A 95 4.04 3.40 4.74
C ILE A 95 2.93 2.94 5.68
N LEU A 96 2.65 1.63 5.68
CA LEU A 96 1.59 1.06 6.50
C LEU A 96 1.95 1.08 7.98
N ALA A 97 3.09 0.50 8.36
CA ALA A 97 3.40 0.09 9.73
C ALA A 97 4.80 0.47 10.25
N GLY A 98 5.60 1.25 9.52
CA GLY A 98 6.88 1.74 10.02
C GLY A 98 6.69 2.63 11.27
N ASP A 99 7.46 2.41 12.34
CA ASP A 99 7.37 3.24 13.55
C ASP A 99 8.21 4.55 13.46
N GLY A 100 9.03 4.66 12.42
CA GLY A 100 9.88 5.83 12.17
C GLY A 100 11.07 5.93 13.11
N LYS A 101 11.46 4.85 13.79
CA LYS A 101 12.54 4.83 14.79
C LYS A 101 13.84 5.43 14.24
N MET A 102 14.27 5.03 13.03
CA MET A 102 15.48 5.54 12.41
C MET A 102 15.41 7.01 11.98
N SER A 103 14.21 7.58 11.91
CA SER A 103 13.96 8.96 11.48
C SER A 103 13.42 9.85 12.60
N ASN A 104 13.55 9.45 13.88
CA ASN A 104 12.96 10.17 15.01
C ASN A 104 11.47 10.50 14.78
N GLY A 105 10.73 9.57 14.16
CA GLY A 105 9.31 9.69 13.87
C GLY A 105 8.95 10.48 12.59
N PHE A 106 9.93 11.01 11.83
CA PHE A 106 9.65 11.77 10.62
C PHE A 106 8.95 10.92 9.56
N PHE A 107 9.42 9.71 9.32
CA PHE A 107 8.86 8.78 8.33
C PHE A 107 7.99 7.69 8.96
N LYS A 108 7.38 7.99 10.11
CA LYS A 108 6.42 7.09 10.74
C LYS A 108 5.24 6.79 9.80
N GLY A 109 4.88 5.52 9.69
CA GLY A 109 3.75 5.04 8.92
C GLY A 109 2.39 5.36 9.55
N ILE A 110 1.33 4.82 8.95
CA ILE A 110 -0.05 5.12 9.33
C ILE A 110 -0.48 4.35 10.59
N ALA A 111 -0.18 3.04 10.66
CA ALA A 111 -0.52 2.15 11.77
C ALA A 111 0.75 1.54 12.40
N PRO A 112 1.58 2.36 13.09
CA PRO A 112 2.92 1.97 13.51
C PRO A 112 2.97 0.91 14.61
N LYS A 113 1.83 0.47 15.14
CA LYS A 113 1.73 -0.58 16.15
C LYS A 113 1.06 -1.86 15.64
N SER A 114 0.74 -1.92 14.35
CA SER A 114 0.20 -3.15 13.74
C SER A 114 1.30 -4.20 13.54
N ASP A 115 0.93 -5.46 13.73
CA ASP A 115 1.78 -6.61 13.42
C ASP A 115 1.78 -6.88 11.91
N ILE A 116 2.88 -7.45 11.42
CA ILE A 116 3.16 -7.62 10.00
C ILE A 116 3.34 -9.11 9.69
N VAL A 117 2.58 -9.59 8.73
CA VAL A 117 2.84 -10.85 8.03
C VAL A 117 3.28 -10.50 6.61
N SER A 118 4.52 -10.82 6.24
CA SER A 118 5.04 -10.55 4.90
C SER A 118 5.04 -11.82 4.06
N LEU A 119 4.32 -11.79 2.93
CA LEU A 119 4.23 -12.88 1.98
C LEU A 119 4.89 -12.45 0.67
N LYS A 120 6.10 -12.98 0.41
CA LYS A 120 6.79 -12.71 -0.85
C LYS A 120 6.18 -13.53 -1.97
N VAL A 121 5.44 -12.84 -2.84
CA VAL A 121 4.77 -13.40 -4.02
C VAL A 121 5.31 -12.81 -5.33
N LEU A 122 6.10 -11.74 -5.25
CA LEU A 122 6.75 -11.06 -6.37
C LEU A 122 8.26 -11.33 -6.38
N ASP A 123 8.83 -11.48 -7.57
CA ASP A 123 10.26 -11.70 -7.77
C ASP A 123 11.10 -10.41 -7.62
N LYS A 124 12.41 -10.50 -7.84
CA LYS A 124 13.37 -9.38 -7.79
C LYS A 124 13.14 -8.28 -8.84
N ARG A 125 12.19 -8.44 -9.75
CA ARG A 125 11.78 -7.45 -10.75
C ARG A 125 10.40 -6.86 -10.44
N GLY A 126 9.79 -7.25 -9.31
CA GLY A 126 8.44 -6.89 -8.94
C GLY A 126 7.36 -7.60 -9.77
N ILE A 127 7.69 -8.72 -10.40
CA ILE A 127 6.77 -9.48 -11.23
C ILE A 127 6.26 -10.69 -10.44
N GLY A 128 4.94 -10.85 -10.37
CA GLY A 128 4.28 -11.99 -9.74
C GLY A 128 3.76 -12.99 -10.77
N LYS A 129 4.08 -14.28 -10.56
CA LYS A 129 3.33 -15.36 -11.20
C LYS A 129 2.00 -15.52 -10.47
N GLU A 130 0.92 -15.77 -11.22
CA GLU A 130 -0.43 -15.93 -10.66
C GLU A 130 -0.45 -17.00 -9.56
N ASP A 131 0.20 -18.15 -9.80
CA ASP A 131 0.26 -19.27 -8.86
C ASP A 131 0.92 -18.88 -7.52
N ASN A 132 1.96 -18.03 -7.54
CA ASN A 132 2.61 -17.54 -6.31
C ASN A 132 1.65 -16.66 -5.50
N VAL A 133 0.90 -15.81 -6.18
CA VAL A 133 -0.09 -14.93 -5.53
C VAL A 133 -1.23 -15.75 -4.93
N ILE A 134 -1.77 -16.70 -5.70
CA ILE A 134 -2.81 -17.62 -5.25
C ILE A 134 -2.32 -18.46 -4.06
N SER A 135 -1.08 -18.97 -4.11
CA SER A 135 -0.48 -19.69 -2.97
C SER A 135 -0.38 -18.83 -1.72
N GLY A 136 -0.02 -17.54 -1.86
CA GLY A 136 -0.04 -16.58 -0.75
C GLY A 136 -1.44 -16.38 -0.17
N ILE A 137 -2.47 -16.32 -1.02
CA ILE A 137 -3.87 -16.20 -0.61
C ILE A 137 -4.32 -17.46 0.15
N TRP A 138 -4.05 -18.65 -0.38
CA TRP A 138 -4.37 -19.91 0.30
C TRP A 138 -3.67 -20.02 1.65
N TRP A 139 -2.41 -19.57 1.74
CA TRP A 139 -1.72 -19.55 3.01
C TRP A 139 -2.43 -18.67 4.05
N ILE A 140 -3.00 -17.52 3.64
CA ILE A 140 -3.81 -16.67 4.54
C ILE A 140 -5.09 -17.39 4.97
N ILE A 141 -5.75 -18.10 4.05
CA ILE A 141 -6.95 -18.90 4.37
C ILE A 141 -6.64 -19.89 5.50
N ASP A 142 -5.53 -20.61 5.39
CA ASP A 142 -5.13 -21.65 6.34
C ASP A 142 -4.60 -21.09 7.67
N ASN A 143 -3.90 -19.95 7.63
CA ASN A 143 -3.12 -19.47 8.77
C ASN A 143 -3.61 -18.12 9.33
N GLY A 144 -4.48 -17.41 8.64
CA GLY A 144 -4.86 -16.04 8.99
C GLY A 144 -5.45 -15.90 10.39
N LYS A 145 -6.26 -16.86 10.83
CA LYS A 145 -6.79 -16.90 12.21
C LYS A 145 -5.67 -17.05 13.24
N LYS A 146 -4.70 -17.94 13.00
CA LYS A 146 -3.55 -18.18 13.89
C LYS A 146 -2.73 -16.91 14.13
N TYR A 147 -2.54 -16.08 13.10
CA TYR A 147 -1.77 -14.85 13.17
C TYR A 147 -2.66 -13.61 13.38
N ASN A 148 -3.93 -13.78 13.68
CA ASN A 148 -4.91 -12.68 13.86
C ASN A 148 -4.89 -11.68 12.67
N ILE A 149 -4.71 -12.16 11.43
CA ILE A 149 -4.75 -11.33 10.24
C ILE A 149 -6.18 -10.78 10.08
N LYS A 150 -6.31 -9.47 9.92
CA LYS A 150 -7.58 -8.77 9.66
C LYS A 150 -7.58 -8.05 8.33
N VAL A 151 -6.41 -7.56 7.92
CA VAL A 151 -6.24 -6.73 6.72
C VAL A 151 -5.26 -7.41 5.76
N VAL A 152 -5.56 -7.36 4.46
CA VAL A 152 -4.70 -7.87 3.40
C VAL A 152 -4.40 -6.74 2.43
N ASN A 153 -3.12 -6.37 2.29
CA ASN A 153 -2.64 -5.33 1.39
C ASN A 153 -2.05 -5.94 0.12
N ILE A 154 -2.57 -5.54 -1.05
CA ILE A 154 -2.12 -5.98 -2.38
C ILE A 154 -1.75 -4.74 -3.19
N SER A 155 -0.46 -4.37 -3.17
CA SER A 155 0.03 -3.14 -3.82
C SER A 155 0.54 -3.34 -5.26
N PHE A 156 0.22 -4.45 -5.89
CA PHE A 156 0.59 -4.78 -7.27
C PHE A 156 -0.62 -5.22 -8.08
N GLY A 157 -0.45 -5.38 -9.39
CA GLY A 157 -1.44 -5.98 -10.27
C GLY A 157 -0.77 -6.85 -11.32
N THR A 158 -1.47 -7.90 -11.72
CA THR A 158 -1.05 -8.77 -12.81
C THR A 158 -1.59 -8.23 -14.14
N PHE A 159 -0.74 -8.20 -15.16
CA PHE A 159 -1.11 -7.90 -16.54
C PHE A 159 -0.95 -9.14 -17.39
N ASN A 160 -1.82 -10.11 -17.23
CA ASN A 160 -1.94 -11.14 -18.25
C ASN A 160 -3.07 -10.72 -19.21
N LYS A 161 -2.71 -10.15 -20.37
CA LYS A 161 -3.68 -9.78 -21.41
C LYS A 161 -4.44 -10.98 -21.96
N GLU A 162 -3.90 -12.18 -21.81
CA GLU A 162 -4.39 -13.43 -22.41
C GLU A 162 -4.83 -14.49 -21.38
N GLY A 163 -4.60 -14.27 -20.09
CA GLY A 163 -4.91 -15.23 -19.03
C GLY A 163 -6.33 -15.12 -18.51
N ASN A 164 -6.96 -16.24 -18.28
CA ASN A 164 -8.22 -16.35 -17.55
C ASN A 164 -7.95 -16.11 -16.05
N ASN A 165 -7.76 -14.84 -15.68
CA ASN A 165 -7.48 -14.40 -14.29
C ASN A 165 -8.68 -14.64 -13.32
N LYS A 166 -9.61 -15.51 -13.70
CA LYS A 166 -10.81 -15.84 -12.92
C LYS A 166 -10.43 -16.44 -11.57
N LYS A 167 -9.44 -17.34 -11.56
CA LYS A 167 -8.96 -17.99 -10.32
C LYS A 167 -8.45 -16.99 -9.28
N LEU A 168 -7.73 -15.95 -9.70
CA LEU A 168 -7.23 -14.91 -8.79
C LEU A 168 -8.36 -14.06 -8.21
N ILE A 169 -9.37 -13.71 -9.03
CA ILE A 169 -10.56 -13.00 -8.54
C ILE A 169 -11.29 -13.86 -7.52
N GLU A 170 -11.57 -15.13 -7.86
CA GLU A 170 -12.25 -16.07 -6.98
C GLU A 170 -11.52 -16.25 -5.64
N ALA A 171 -10.19 -16.40 -5.67
CA ALA A 171 -9.39 -16.53 -4.46
C ALA A 171 -9.44 -15.27 -3.57
N VAL A 172 -9.35 -14.08 -4.16
CA VAL A 172 -9.46 -12.82 -3.43
C VAL A 172 -10.88 -12.62 -2.88
N GLU A 173 -11.92 -12.98 -3.65
CA GLU A 173 -13.31 -12.88 -3.19
C GLU A 173 -13.63 -13.88 -2.09
N LEU A 174 -13.05 -15.07 -2.13
CA LEU A 174 -13.16 -16.05 -1.04
C LEU A 174 -12.57 -15.50 0.26
N LEU A 175 -11.37 -14.88 0.23
CA LEU A 175 -10.81 -14.21 1.41
C LEU A 175 -11.75 -13.12 1.95
N TRP A 176 -12.35 -12.34 1.05
CA TRP A 176 -13.32 -11.33 1.45
C TRP A 176 -14.54 -11.96 2.13
N ASP A 177 -15.08 -13.03 1.58
CA ASP A 177 -16.26 -13.73 2.13
C ASP A 177 -15.93 -14.39 3.50
N MET A 178 -14.66 -14.72 3.74
CA MET A 178 -14.15 -15.16 5.05
C MET A 178 -13.98 -14.03 6.08
N GLY A 179 -14.25 -12.77 5.71
CA GLY A 179 -14.25 -11.62 6.61
C GLY A 179 -12.98 -10.78 6.59
N TYR A 180 -11.96 -11.10 5.78
CA TYR A 180 -10.75 -10.28 5.67
C TYR A 180 -11.03 -8.97 4.93
N VAL A 181 -10.45 -7.85 5.41
CA VAL A 181 -10.50 -6.57 4.68
C VAL A 181 -9.40 -6.55 3.63
N ILE A 182 -9.76 -6.64 2.35
CA ILE A 182 -8.79 -6.69 1.26
C ILE A 182 -8.73 -5.33 0.58
N ILE A 183 -7.52 -4.79 0.47
CA ILE A 183 -7.23 -3.48 -0.08
C ILE A 183 -6.19 -3.61 -1.19
N ALA A 184 -6.55 -3.16 -2.40
CA ALA A 184 -5.71 -3.32 -3.59
C ALA A 184 -5.51 -2.01 -4.34
N ALA A 185 -4.33 -1.85 -4.95
CA ALA A 185 -3.98 -0.67 -5.74
C ALA A 185 -4.75 -0.62 -7.07
N ALA A 186 -5.28 0.52 -7.50
CA ALA A 186 -6.00 0.65 -8.78
C ALA A 186 -5.13 0.38 -10.02
N GLY A 187 -3.81 0.54 -9.88
CA GLY A 187 -2.83 0.41 -10.96
C GLY A 187 -2.45 1.75 -11.56
N ASN A 188 -1.41 1.72 -12.39
CA ASN A 188 -0.77 2.92 -12.90
C ASN A 188 -0.87 3.03 -14.44
N ASN A 189 -2.00 2.56 -15.00
CA ASN A 189 -2.22 2.54 -16.46
C ASN A 189 -3.26 3.54 -16.95
N GLY A 190 -3.69 4.47 -16.07
CA GLY A 190 -4.49 5.62 -16.48
C GLY A 190 -3.75 6.53 -17.48
N PRO A 191 -4.40 7.53 -18.00
CA PRO A 191 -5.70 8.09 -17.58
C PRO A 191 -6.95 7.46 -18.22
N GLU A 192 -6.79 6.55 -19.15
CA GLU A 192 -7.90 5.99 -19.92
C GLU A 192 -8.85 5.17 -19.04
N TYR A 193 -10.12 5.09 -19.45
CA TYR A 193 -11.12 4.24 -18.80
C TYR A 193 -10.82 2.74 -19.01
N GLY A 194 -11.32 1.91 -18.09
CA GLY A 194 -11.12 0.47 -18.16
C GLY A 194 -9.70 0.00 -17.84
N THR A 195 -8.88 0.85 -17.21
CA THR A 195 -7.47 0.56 -16.91
C THR A 195 -7.25 -0.05 -15.52
N VAL A 196 -8.31 -0.27 -14.76
CA VAL A 196 -8.27 -1.03 -13.50
C VAL A 196 -8.14 -2.51 -13.81
N SER A 197 -7.02 -3.11 -13.42
CA SER A 197 -6.71 -4.51 -13.68
C SER A 197 -7.12 -5.44 -12.52
N ILE A 198 -6.94 -6.75 -12.73
CA ILE A 198 -7.27 -7.81 -11.76
C ILE A 198 -6.17 -7.88 -10.68
N PRO A 199 -6.53 -8.20 -9.40
CA PRO A 199 -7.86 -8.57 -8.86
C PRO A 199 -8.73 -7.37 -8.44
N ARG A 200 -8.25 -6.16 -8.62
CA ARG A 200 -8.82 -4.88 -8.17
C ARG A 200 -10.14 -4.50 -8.87
N SER A 201 -10.51 -5.21 -9.95
CA SER A 201 -11.81 -5.08 -10.63
C SER A 201 -12.96 -5.69 -9.85
N SER A 202 -12.70 -6.56 -8.86
CA SER A 202 -13.75 -7.15 -8.02
C SER A 202 -14.58 -6.08 -7.31
N LYS A 203 -15.90 -6.27 -7.32
CA LYS A 203 -16.84 -5.38 -6.58
C LYS A 203 -16.69 -5.51 -5.07
N LYS A 204 -16.19 -6.64 -4.55
CA LYS A 204 -16.12 -6.91 -3.12
C LYS A 204 -15.02 -6.11 -2.45
N ILE A 205 -13.79 -6.18 -2.95
CA ILE A 205 -12.60 -5.61 -2.31
C ILE A 205 -12.55 -4.07 -2.43
N ILE A 206 -11.69 -3.44 -1.63
CA ILE A 206 -11.46 -2.00 -1.64
C ILE A 206 -10.33 -1.69 -2.61
N THR A 207 -10.59 -0.89 -3.64
CA THR A 207 -9.60 -0.48 -4.65
C THR A 207 -9.20 0.97 -4.42
N VAL A 208 -7.90 1.21 -4.32
CA VAL A 208 -7.33 2.53 -3.97
C VAL A 208 -6.67 3.18 -5.17
N GLY A 209 -7.11 4.36 -5.53
CA GLY A 209 -6.51 5.25 -6.54
C GLY A 209 -5.60 6.31 -5.94
N ALA A 210 -4.86 7.00 -6.81
CA ALA A 210 -3.99 8.11 -6.45
C ALA A 210 -4.77 9.43 -6.36
N LEU A 211 -4.61 10.16 -5.26
CA LEU A 211 -5.23 11.47 -5.03
C LEU A 211 -4.54 12.58 -5.83
N ASP A 212 -3.24 12.51 -5.98
CA ASP A 212 -2.33 13.57 -6.40
C ASP A 212 -1.57 13.24 -7.70
N ASP A 213 -2.20 12.45 -8.59
CA ASP A 213 -1.60 12.00 -9.86
C ASP A 213 -1.60 13.07 -10.98
N ASN A 214 -2.06 14.28 -10.68
CA ASN A 214 -2.17 15.40 -11.62
C ASN A 214 -0.85 16.14 -11.90
N ILE A 215 0.24 15.76 -11.24
CA ILE A 215 1.59 16.28 -11.47
C ILE A 215 2.46 15.25 -12.19
N LYS A 216 3.48 15.71 -12.93
CA LYS A 216 4.43 14.80 -13.59
C LYS A 216 5.32 14.12 -12.53
N MET A 217 5.33 12.81 -12.52
CA MET A 217 6.13 11.99 -11.60
C MET A 217 6.75 10.80 -12.33
N ILE A 218 7.79 10.23 -11.75
CA ILE A 218 8.35 8.96 -12.23
C ILE A 218 7.58 7.82 -11.56
N VAL A 219 6.87 7.03 -12.36
CA VAL A 219 6.14 5.85 -11.90
C VAL A 219 6.63 4.67 -12.75
N ASN A 220 7.13 3.62 -12.10
CA ASN A 220 7.71 2.46 -12.78
C ASN A 220 8.77 2.83 -13.84
N GLY A 221 9.64 3.81 -13.53
CA GLY A 221 10.71 4.29 -14.42
C GLY A 221 10.26 5.16 -15.59
N ARG A 222 8.99 5.56 -15.68
CA ARG A 222 8.45 6.42 -16.74
C ARG A 222 7.93 7.73 -16.16
N ILE A 223 8.20 8.85 -16.84
CA ILE A 223 7.56 10.14 -16.51
C ILE A 223 6.11 10.06 -16.97
N THR A 224 5.18 10.21 -16.05
CA THR A 224 3.75 10.10 -16.31
C THR A 224 2.95 11.11 -15.49
N LYS A 225 1.70 11.33 -15.88
CA LYS A 225 0.72 12.20 -15.22
C LYS A 225 -0.66 11.54 -15.36
N ASN A 226 -1.53 11.70 -14.36
CA ASN A 226 -2.87 11.11 -14.32
C ASN A 226 -2.84 9.58 -14.48
N TYR A 227 -1.86 8.94 -13.87
CA TYR A 227 -1.56 7.52 -14.06
C TYR A 227 -2.50 6.57 -13.32
N SER A 228 -3.26 7.05 -12.34
CA SER A 228 -4.16 6.21 -11.55
C SER A 228 -5.15 5.45 -12.44
N GLY A 229 -5.27 4.14 -12.23
CA GLY A 229 -6.21 3.30 -12.97
C GLY A 229 -7.65 3.77 -12.75
N ARG A 230 -8.45 3.75 -13.82
CA ARG A 230 -9.83 4.23 -13.86
C ARG A 230 -10.78 3.15 -14.33
N GLY A 231 -11.95 3.10 -13.70
CA GLY A 231 -13.08 2.33 -14.17
C GLY A 231 -13.75 2.93 -15.43
N PRO A 232 -14.92 2.41 -15.82
CA PRO A 232 -15.54 1.22 -15.22
C PRO A 232 -14.75 -0.04 -15.53
N THR A 233 -14.96 -1.10 -14.75
CA THR A 233 -14.46 -2.44 -15.09
C THR A 233 -15.24 -3.02 -16.27
N LYS A 234 -14.80 -4.15 -16.83
CA LYS A 234 -15.54 -4.87 -17.88
C LYS A 234 -16.98 -5.23 -17.47
N GLU A 235 -17.21 -5.35 -16.15
CA GLU A 235 -18.51 -5.63 -15.55
C GLU A 235 -19.25 -4.35 -15.13
N CYS A 236 -18.90 -3.21 -15.71
CA CYS A 236 -19.48 -1.90 -15.45
C CYS A 236 -19.41 -1.46 -13.97
N VAL A 237 -18.42 -1.96 -13.21
CA VAL A 237 -18.20 -1.56 -11.81
C VAL A 237 -17.37 -0.27 -11.77
N GLN A 238 -17.89 0.74 -11.07
CA GLN A 238 -17.14 1.98 -10.82
C GLN A 238 -15.92 1.69 -9.92
N LYS A 239 -14.72 2.10 -10.36
CA LYS A 239 -13.45 2.00 -9.64
C LYS A 239 -12.56 3.22 -9.97
N PRO A 240 -11.63 3.61 -9.05
CA PRO A 240 -11.37 3.05 -7.72
C PRO A 240 -12.54 3.26 -6.75
N ASP A 241 -12.47 2.66 -5.53
CA ASP A 241 -13.45 2.94 -4.48
C ASP A 241 -13.09 4.23 -3.73
N ILE A 242 -11.79 4.48 -3.49
CA ILE A 242 -11.30 5.59 -2.65
C ILE A 242 -9.94 6.10 -3.14
N LEU A 243 -9.62 7.35 -2.84
CA LEU A 243 -8.32 7.96 -3.13
C LEU A 243 -7.51 8.22 -1.86
N ALA A 244 -6.18 8.04 -1.97
CA ALA A 244 -5.20 8.45 -0.97
C ALA A 244 -3.95 9.05 -1.63
N PRO A 245 -3.11 9.83 -0.91
CA PRO A 245 -1.85 10.36 -1.42
C PRO A 245 -0.96 9.25 -2.01
N ALA A 246 -0.29 9.53 -3.12
CA ALA A 246 0.43 8.52 -3.90
C ALA A 246 1.80 8.98 -4.42
N ASN A 247 2.08 10.29 -4.43
CA ASN A 247 3.27 10.82 -5.08
C ASN A 247 4.38 11.21 -4.11
N GLY A 248 5.62 10.78 -4.45
CA GLY A 248 6.81 11.14 -3.69
C GLY A 248 6.80 10.67 -2.24
N ILE A 249 6.12 9.57 -1.95
CA ILE A 249 5.99 9.06 -0.58
C ILE A 249 7.32 8.45 -0.13
N TYR A 250 7.94 9.05 0.90
CA TYR A 250 9.14 8.50 1.53
C TYR A 250 8.78 7.38 2.50
N SER A 251 9.50 6.28 2.42
CA SER A 251 9.30 5.14 3.32
C SER A 251 10.55 4.25 3.39
N CYS A 252 10.50 3.24 4.25
CA CYS A 252 11.57 2.29 4.50
C CYS A 252 12.16 1.73 3.20
N SER A 253 13.49 1.58 3.19
CA SER A 253 14.24 1.04 2.06
C SER A 253 14.95 -0.26 2.45
N ASN A 254 15.19 -1.14 1.48
CA ASN A 254 16.08 -2.27 1.60
C ASN A 254 17.57 -1.89 1.42
N GLY A 255 17.84 -0.61 1.16
CA GLY A 255 19.17 -0.06 0.87
C GLY A 255 19.94 0.48 2.07
N ILE A 256 19.61 0.13 3.32
CA ILE A 256 20.30 0.65 4.54
C ILE A 256 21.81 0.44 4.48
N LYS A 257 22.26 -0.73 4.03
CA LYS A 257 23.69 -1.03 3.88
C LYS A 257 24.40 -0.14 2.87
N SER A 258 23.66 0.47 1.96
CA SER A 258 24.14 1.42 0.96
C SER A 258 23.92 2.88 1.36
N GLY A 259 23.55 3.14 2.63
CA GLY A 259 23.34 4.48 3.18
C GLY A 259 21.95 5.07 2.98
N TYR A 260 21.00 4.32 2.41
CA TYR A 260 19.65 4.81 2.11
C TYR A 260 18.60 4.09 2.97
N SER A 261 18.31 4.62 4.16
CA SER A 261 17.28 4.05 5.04
C SER A 261 15.85 4.32 4.55
N TYR A 262 15.63 5.40 3.82
CA TYR A 262 14.34 5.81 3.28
C TYR A 262 14.51 6.30 1.85
N VAL A 263 13.53 5.98 1.00
CA VAL A 263 13.49 6.41 -0.40
C VAL A 263 12.09 6.87 -0.79
N PRO A 264 11.94 7.82 -1.74
CA PRO A 264 10.64 8.19 -2.28
C PRO A 264 10.21 7.22 -3.38
N LYS A 265 8.95 6.81 -3.36
CA LYS A 265 8.30 6.14 -4.50
C LYS A 265 6.95 6.80 -4.81
N SER A 266 6.46 6.61 -6.04
CA SER A 266 5.15 7.12 -6.50
C SER A 266 4.36 6.01 -7.16
N GLY A 267 3.02 6.08 -7.02
CA GLY A 267 2.11 5.11 -7.61
C GLY A 267 0.94 4.76 -6.68
N THR A 268 -0.10 4.17 -7.22
CA THR A 268 -1.24 3.67 -6.44
C THR A 268 -0.82 2.63 -5.40
N SER A 269 0.33 1.98 -5.61
CA SER A 269 0.97 1.08 -4.64
C SER A 269 1.37 1.77 -3.34
N MET A 270 1.56 3.11 -3.33
CA MET A 270 1.85 3.91 -2.13
C MET A 270 0.57 4.41 -1.46
N ALA A 271 -0.49 4.62 -2.23
CA ALA A 271 -1.82 4.99 -1.70
C ALA A 271 -2.48 3.81 -0.94
N THR A 272 -2.30 2.60 -1.43
CA THR A 272 -2.92 1.38 -0.88
C THR A 272 -2.54 1.12 0.58
N PRO A 273 -1.26 1.12 0.99
CA PRO A 273 -0.86 0.91 2.38
C PRO A 273 -1.34 2.04 3.31
N ILE A 274 -1.58 3.25 2.80
CA ILE A 274 -2.20 4.33 3.60
C ILE A 274 -3.61 3.92 4.02
N VAL A 275 -4.42 3.45 3.07
CA VAL A 275 -5.80 3.00 3.34
C VAL A 275 -5.77 1.76 4.24
N SER A 276 -4.86 0.81 4.00
CA SER A 276 -4.68 -0.38 4.83
C SER A 276 -4.34 -0.02 6.27
N GLY A 277 -3.43 0.94 6.49
CA GLY A 277 -3.07 1.44 7.81
C GLY A 277 -4.24 2.13 8.51
N VAL A 278 -5.03 2.93 7.78
CA VAL A 278 -6.25 3.55 8.35
C VAL A 278 -7.23 2.47 8.81
N ILE A 279 -7.45 1.42 8.03
CA ILE A 279 -8.31 0.30 8.44
C ILE A 279 -7.73 -0.44 9.65
N CYS A 280 -6.40 -0.63 9.72
CA CYS A 280 -5.78 -1.20 10.91
C CYS A 280 -6.05 -0.34 12.17
N MET A 281 -5.97 0.99 12.07
CA MET A 281 -6.33 1.89 13.16
C MET A 281 -7.80 1.75 13.59
N ILE A 282 -8.72 1.66 12.63
CA ILE A 282 -10.16 1.47 12.88
C ILE A 282 -10.44 0.14 13.57
N LEU A 283 -9.83 -0.95 13.09
CA LEU A 283 -9.98 -2.27 13.70
C LEU A 283 -9.29 -2.39 15.06
N GLY A 284 -8.27 -1.57 15.34
CA GLY A 284 -7.68 -1.43 16.67
C GLY A 284 -8.63 -0.80 17.68
N ILE A 285 -9.54 0.08 17.22
CA ILE A 285 -10.59 0.69 18.07
C ILE A 285 -11.78 -0.26 18.21
N ASN A 286 -12.25 -0.85 17.10
CA ASN A 286 -13.42 -1.73 17.05
C ASN A 286 -13.05 -3.04 16.35
N LYS A 287 -12.65 -4.04 17.14
CA LYS A 287 -12.17 -5.35 16.67
C LYS A 287 -13.26 -6.19 15.99
N GLU A 288 -14.52 -5.92 16.33
CA GLU A 288 -15.67 -6.68 15.83
C GLU A 288 -16.23 -6.11 14.50
N MET A 289 -15.68 -5.01 14.03
CA MET A 289 -16.12 -4.42 12.77
C MET A 289 -15.81 -5.34 11.59
N SER A 290 -16.85 -5.72 10.84
CA SER A 290 -16.71 -6.58 9.66
C SER A 290 -16.06 -5.84 8.48
N ASN A 291 -15.54 -6.58 7.51
CA ASN A 291 -15.01 -6.04 6.25
C ASN A 291 -16.06 -5.22 5.48
N ILE A 292 -17.32 -5.65 5.48
CA ILE A 292 -18.44 -4.91 4.87
C ILE A 292 -18.66 -3.58 5.59
N GLN A 293 -18.63 -3.57 6.92
CA GLN A 293 -18.77 -2.35 7.73
C GLN A 293 -17.58 -1.41 7.50
N CYS A 294 -16.34 -1.93 7.43
CA CYS A 294 -15.16 -1.15 7.06
C CYS A 294 -15.32 -0.46 5.70
N LYS A 295 -15.78 -1.20 4.68
CA LYS A 295 -16.01 -0.66 3.34
C LYS A 295 -17.11 0.39 3.32
N LYS A 296 -18.22 0.17 4.03
CA LYS A 296 -19.31 1.16 4.20
C LYS A 296 -18.83 2.40 4.94
N LEU A 297 -18.00 2.23 5.97
CA LEU A 297 -17.42 3.34 6.73
C LEU A 297 -16.56 4.23 5.85
N ILE A 298 -15.66 3.66 5.02
CA ILE A 298 -14.88 4.41 4.04
C ILE A 298 -15.82 5.23 3.15
N LYS A 299 -16.84 4.59 2.56
CA LYS A 299 -17.81 5.24 1.66
C LYS A 299 -18.50 6.43 2.33
N ASN A 300 -19.03 6.24 3.54
CA ASN A 300 -19.86 7.22 4.24
C ASN A 300 -19.05 8.40 4.82
N THR A 301 -17.73 8.24 4.94
CA THR A 301 -16.86 9.26 5.53
C THR A 301 -15.95 9.93 4.52
N ALA A 302 -15.84 9.42 3.28
CA ALA A 302 -15.04 9.99 2.22
C ALA A 302 -15.38 11.46 1.95
N ILE A 303 -14.38 12.22 1.52
CA ILE A 303 -14.54 13.61 1.09
C ILE A 303 -14.68 13.61 -0.42
N ASP A 304 -15.87 13.98 -0.88
CA ASP A 304 -16.15 14.15 -2.31
C ASP A 304 -15.32 15.30 -2.89
N LEU A 305 -14.54 15.01 -3.93
CA LEU A 305 -13.66 15.97 -4.59
C LEU A 305 -14.29 16.62 -5.82
N LYS A 306 -15.58 16.31 -6.08
CA LYS A 306 -16.34 16.79 -7.25
C LYS A 306 -15.71 16.39 -8.59
N MET A 307 -15.07 15.22 -8.63
CA MET A 307 -14.52 14.62 -9.84
C MET A 307 -15.45 13.51 -10.33
N GLU A 308 -15.20 13.02 -11.56
CA GLU A 308 -15.91 11.87 -12.09
C GLU A 308 -15.74 10.62 -11.22
N GLY A 309 -16.80 9.83 -11.08
CA GLY A 309 -16.84 8.65 -10.23
C GLY A 309 -15.75 7.62 -10.57
N ASN A 310 -15.48 7.38 -11.85
CA ASN A 310 -14.42 6.44 -12.28
C ASN A 310 -12.98 6.97 -12.05
N ARG A 311 -12.83 8.22 -11.62
CA ARG A 311 -11.57 8.83 -11.21
C ARG A 311 -11.40 8.85 -9.70
N GLN A 312 -12.43 9.31 -8.96
CA GLN A 312 -12.34 9.51 -7.51
C GLN A 312 -12.95 8.40 -6.65
N GLY A 313 -13.83 7.56 -7.22
CA GLY A 313 -14.66 6.66 -6.43
C GLY A 313 -15.60 7.45 -5.51
N TRP A 314 -15.51 7.19 -4.21
CA TRP A 314 -16.23 7.95 -3.18
C TRP A 314 -15.51 9.25 -2.77
N GLY A 315 -14.28 9.48 -3.26
CA GLY A 315 -13.48 10.67 -2.97
C GLY A 315 -12.20 10.37 -2.20
N LYS A 316 -11.72 11.33 -1.39
CA LYS A 316 -10.53 11.21 -0.55
C LYS A 316 -10.85 10.54 0.78
N ILE A 317 -10.01 9.61 1.23
CA ILE A 317 -10.12 8.99 2.56
C ILE A 317 -10.06 10.04 3.68
N ASN A 318 -10.89 9.86 4.71
CA ASN A 318 -10.98 10.76 5.87
C ASN A 318 -10.84 9.98 7.19
N PRO A 319 -9.62 9.72 7.66
CA PRO A 319 -9.38 8.93 8.86
C PRO A 319 -10.03 9.50 10.12
N GLU A 320 -10.00 10.83 10.28
CA GLU A 320 -10.58 11.50 11.44
C GLU A 320 -12.10 11.27 11.54
N LYS A 321 -12.82 11.45 10.42
CA LYS A 321 -14.27 11.19 10.37
C LYS A 321 -14.60 9.72 10.60
N MET A 322 -13.74 8.79 10.11
CA MET A 322 -13.87 7.36 10.36
C MET A 322 -13.75 7.04 11.85
N VAL A 323 -12.72 7.57 12.52
CA VAL A 323 -12.50 7.38 13.96
C VAL A 323 -13.64 7.97 14.79
N ASN A 324 -14.10 9.16 14.45
CA ASN A 324 -15.21 9.81 15.15
C ASN A 324 -16.53 9.02 15.01
N PHE A 325 -16.72 8.33 13.88
CA PHE A 325 -17.87 7.44 13.69
C PHE A 325 -17.78 6.18 14.55
N CYS A 326 -16.58 5.62 14.75
CA CYS A 326 -16.38 4.42 15.58
C CYS A 326 -16.48 4.65 17.09
N LYS A 327 -16.39 5.90 17.54
CA LYS A 327 -16.49 6.27 18.97
C LYS A 327 -17.91 6.58 19.42
N LYS A 328 -18.83 6.68 18.47
CA LYS A 328 -20.28 6.83 18.70
C LYS A 328 -20.95 5.48 18.84
#